data_30b7c85b03d7d3acaa217e4b5429e830
#
_entry.id   30b7c85b03d7d3acaa217e4b5429e830
#
_cell.length_a   1.000
_cell.length_b   1.000
_cell.length_c   1.000
_cell.angle_alpha   90.00
_cell.angle_beta   90.00
_cell.angle_gamma   90.00
#
_symmetry.space_group_name_H-M   'P 1'
#
loop_
_entity.id
_entity.type
_entity.pdbx_description
1 polymer ?
#
loop_
_entity_poly.entity_id
_entity_poly.type
_entity_poly.pdbx_seq_one_letter_code
_entity_poly.pdbx_strand_id
1 'polypeptide(L)'
;MDPIPLAVMADWWNSIQKGATEAAETTRLVSLRTKLQAEVMYVESQIKGALQKFGVEVFPHMENNNSAQVQQHFVDVKREVDGYREQIAAKNVEIAELNTQIENVGKDAAVAAN
;
A
#
# COMPACT_ATOMS: atom_id res chain seq x y z
N MET A 1 -7.58 54.75 5.95
CA MET A 1 -7.43 53.30 5.79
C MET A 1 -6.52 52.78 6.88
N ASP A 2 -7.07 52.09 7.83
CA ASP A 2 -6.29 51.58 8.95
C ASP A 2 -5.39 50.43 8.49
N PRO A 3 -4.11 50.41 8.88
CA PRO A 3 -3.23 49.30 8.53
C PRO A 3 -3.74 48.03 9.21
N ILE A 4 -3.60 46.88 8.51
CA ILE A 4 -3.94 45.60 9.07
C ILE A 4 -2.99 45.32 10.24
N PRO A 5 -3.51 44.98 11.44
CA PRO A 5 -2.66 44.69 12.60
C PRO A 5 -1.67 43.56 12.28
N LEU A 6 -0.43 43.69 12.75
CA LEU A 6 0.60 42.66 12.56
C LEU A 6 0.17 41.31 13.10
N ALA A 7 -0.57 41.28 14.21
CA ALA A 7 -1.09 40.03 14.78
C ALA A 7 -2.03 39.30 13.82
N VAL A 8 -2.90 40.03 13.12
CA VAL A 8 -3.83 39.46 12.14
C VAL A 8 -3.06 38.91 10.93
N MET A 9 -2.05 39.64 10.46
CA MET A 9 -1.19 39.16 9.36
C MET A 9 -0.40 37.94 9.76
N ALA A 10 0.12 37.88 10.98
CA ALA A 10 0.84 36.70 11.49
C ALA A 10 -0.07 35.47 11.56
N ASP A 11 -1.31 35.65 12.05
CA ASP A 11 -2.28 34.55 12.11
C ASP A 11 -2.65 34.04 10.73
N TRP A 12 -2.89 34.94 9.78
CA TRP A 12 -3.20 34.60 8.40
C TRP A 12 -2.05 33.84 7.74
N TRP A 13 -0.82 34.34 7.91
CA TRP A 13 0.39 33.69 7.38
C TRP A 13 0.61 32.32 7.99
N ASN A 14 0.44 32.19 9.30
CA ASN A 14 0.55 30.90 10.00
C ASN A 14 -0.50 29.91 9.50
N SER A 15 -1.72 30.35 9.25
CA SER A 15 -2.79 29.50 8.70
C SER A 15 -2.44 29.01 7.31
N ILE A 16 -1.88 29.86 6.45
CA ILE A 16 -1.42 29.48 5.11
C ILE A 16 -0.29 28.47 5.20
N GLN A 17 0.71 28.70 6.04
CA GLN A 17 1.83 27.78 6.24
C GLN A 17 1.38 26.42 6.77
N LYS A 18 0.47 26.42 7.73
CA LYS A 18 -0.10 25.20 8.29
C LYS A 18 -0.86 24.41 7.22
N GLY A 19 -1.71 25.06 6.44
CA GLY A 19 -2.45 24.42 5.35
C GLY A 19 -1.52 23.84 4.29
N ALA A 20 -0.46 24.57 3.91
CA ALA A 20 0.54 24.09 2.97
C ALA A 20 1.30 22.86 3.51
N THR A 21 1.64 22.87 4.81
CA THR A 21 2.31 21.75 5.48
C THR A 21 1.41 20.52 5.50
N GLU A 22 0.13 20.68 5.85
CA GLU A 22 -0.84 19.58 5.86
C GLU A 22 -1.07 19.03 4.46
N ALA A 23 -1.16 19.88 3.44
CA ALA A 23 -1.29 19.43 2.05
C ALA A 23 -0.06 18.65 1.60
N ALA A 24 1.15 19.11 1.95
CA ALA A 24 2.40 18.41 1.64
C ALA A 24 2.46 17.06 2.34
N GLU A 25 2.05 17.00 3.60
CA GLU A 25 2.01 15.75 4.38
C GLU A 25 1.02 14.76 3.77
N THR A 26 -0.18 15.21 3.43
CA THR A 26 -1.18 14.37 2.76
C THR A 26 -0.67 13.83 1.44
N THR A 27 -0.03 14.68 0.63
CA THR A 27 0.55 14.26 -0.66
C THR A 27 1.61 13.20 -0.45
N ARG A 28 2.48 13.37 0.54
CA ARG A 28 3.52 12.39 0.87
C ARG A 28 2.92 11.04 1.26
N LEU A 29 1.93 11.05 2.14
CA LEU A 29 1.27 9.83 2.62
C LEU A 29 0.52 9.11 1.50
N VAL A 30 -0.20 9.86 0.66
CA VAL A 30 -0.92 9.29 -0.51
C VAL A 30 0.07 8.68 -1.49
N SER A 31 1.20 9.34 -1.74
CA SER A 31 2.24 8.80 -2.62
C SER A 31 2.83 7.50 -2.11
N LEU A 32 3.10 7.40 -0.80
CA LEU A 32 3.59 6.17 -0.17
C LEU A 32 2.54 5.06 -0.29
N ARG A 33 1.27 5.37 -0.03
CA ARG A 33 0.18 4.40 -0.17
C ARG A 33 0.06 3.89 -1.60
N THR A 34 0.11 4.78 -2.58
CA THR A 34 0.05 4.41 -4.00
C THR A 34 1.20 3.49 -4.39
N LYS A 35 2.40 3.78 -3.90
CA LYS A 35 3.57 2.92 -4.12
C LYS A 35 3.36 1.53 -3.55
N LEU A 36 2.88 1.44 -2.30
CA LEU A 36 2.61 0.15 -1.66
C LEU A 36 1.51 -0.63 -2.37
N GLN A 37 0.45 0.03 -2.83
CA GLN A 37 -0.61 -0.59 -3.61
C GLN A 37 -0.07 -1.17 -4.93
N ALA A 38 0.82 -0.45 -5.60
CA ALA A 38 1.47 -0.94 -6.81
C ALA A 38 2.37 -2.15 -6.52
N GLU A 39 3.07 -2.15 -5.39
CA GLU A 39 3.90 -3.29 -4.97
C GLU A 39 3.04 -4.52 -4.66
N VAL A 40 1.87 -4.35 -4.03
CA VAL A 40 0.90 -5.43 -3.81
C VAL A 40 0.45 -6.03 -5.14
N MET A 41 0.08 -5.18 -6.10
CA MET A 41 -0.33 -5.65 -7.44
C MET A 41 0.77 -6.43 -8.13
N TYR A 42 2.02 -5.99 -7.99
CA TYR A 42 3.17 -6.69 -8.54
C TYR A 42 3.33 -8.08 -7.91
N VAL A 43 3.24 -8.19 -6.59
CA VAL A 43 3.34 -9.49 -5.89
C VAL A 43 2.17 -10.41 -6.25
N GLU A 44 0.95 -9.87 -6.38
CA GLU A 44 -0.21 -10.63 -6.87
C GLU A 44 0.05 -11.20 -8.27
N SER A 45 0.66 -10.41 -9.14
CA SER A 45 1.06 -10.84 -10.48
C SER A 45 2.08 -11.98 -10.42
N GLN A 46 3.02 -11.95 -9.47
CA GLN A 46 3.97 -13.04 -9.26
C GLN A 46 3.30 -14.33 -8.78
N ILE A 47 2.29 -14.23 -7.90
CA ILE A 47 1.48 -15.38 -7.50
C ILE A 47 0.81 -16.00 -8.72
N LYS A 48 0.18 -15.19 -9.56
CA LYS A 48 -0.48 -15.66 -10.77
C LYS A 48 0.50 -16.39 -11.69
N GLY A 49 1.70 -15.82 -11.88
CA GLY A 49 2.76 -16.43 -12.67
C GLY A 49 3.21 -17.77 -12.11
N ALA A 50 3.39 -17.85 -10.79
CA ALA A 50 3.78 -19.08 -10.12
C ALA A 50 2.72 -20.19 -10.28
N LEU A 51 1.44 -19.83 -10.16
CA LEU A 51 0.33 -20.78 -10.34
C LEU A 51 0.21 -21.26 -11.79
N GLN A 52 0.42 -20.36 -12.75
CA GLN A 52 0.42 -20.73 -14.18
C GLN A 52 1.57 -21.68 -14.50
N LYS A 53 2.76 -21.38 -13.99
CA LYS A 53 3.94 -22.22 -14.15
C LYS A 53 3.71 -23.61 -13.53
N PHE A 54 3.14 -23.64 -12.33
CA PHE A 54 2.75 -24.88 -11.66
C PHE A 54 1.82 -25.72 -12.53
N GLY A 55 0.78 -25.11 -13.09
CA GLY A 55 -0.16 -25.81 -13.97
C GLY A 55 0.52 -26.44 -15.18
N VAL A 56 1.41 -25.70 -15.82
CA VAL A 56 2.16 -26.18 -17.00
C VAL A 56 3.11 -27.32 -16.62
N GLU A 57 3.84 -27.19 -15.51
CA GLU A 57 4.82 -28.18 -15.08
C GLU A 57 4.18 -29.45 -14.54
N VAL A 58 3.04 -29.34 -13.88
CA VAL A 58 2.38 -30.46 -13.22
C VAL A 58 1.52 -31.29 -14.17
N PHE A 59 0.97 -30.69 -15.21
CA PHE A 59 0.03 -31.34 -16.12
C PHE A 59 0.57 -32.65 -16.70
N PRO A 60 1.81 -32.72 -17.24
CA PRO A 60 2.35 -33.98 -17.74
C PRO A 60 2.46 -35.08 -16.66
N HIS A 61 2.78 -34.71 -15.43
CA HIS A 61 2.88 -35.64 -14.32
C HIS A 61 1.50 -36.18 -13.92
N MET A 62 0.46 -35.36 -14.02
CA MET A 62 -0.91 -35.77 -13.78
C MET A 62 -1.37 -36.75 -14.87
N GLU A 63 -1.04 -36.49 -16.13
CA GLU A 63 -1.35 -37.41 -17.23
C GLU A 63 -0.70 -38.77 -17.05
N ASN A 64 0.52 -38.78 -16.52
CA ASN A 64 1.28 -39.98 -16.28
C ASN A 64 1.03 -40.65 -14.91
N ASN A 65 0.07 -40.13 -14.15
CA ASN A 65 -0.26 -40.60 -12.79
C ASN A 65 0.96 -40.60 -11.84
N ASN A 66 1.88 -39.66 -12.06
CA ASN A 66 3.07 -39.53 -11.23
C ASN A 66 2.78 -38.63 -10.01
N SER A 67 2.09 -39.20 -9.02
CA SER A 67 1.64 -38.47 -7.84
C SER A 67 2.79 -37.93 -6.99
N ALA A 68 3.95 -38.57 -6.97
CA ALA A 68 5.12 -38.10 -6.23
C ALA A 68 5.63 -36.76 -6.78
N GLN A 69 5.72 -36.63 -8.12
CA GLN A 69 6.14 -35.39 -8.76
C GLN A 69 5.09 -34.28 -8.62
N VAL A 70 3.81 -34.66 -8.74
CA VAL A 70 2.71 -33.69 -8.50
C VAL A 70 2.81 -33.11 -7.08
N GLN A 71 3.01 -33.98 -6.09
CA GLN A 71 3.15 -33.56 -4.69
C GLN A 71 4.37 -32.65 -4.48
N GLN A 72 5.50 -32.98 -5.10
CA GLN A 72 6.71 -32.20 -4.97
C GLN A 72 6.53 -30.79 -5.56
N HIS A 73 5.95 -30.69 -6.75
CA HIS A 73 5.65 -29.39 -7.38
C HIS A 73 4.67 -28.59 -6.53
N PHE A 74 3.68 -29.24 -5.94
CA PHE A 74 2.71 -28.59 -5.07
C PHE A 74 3.39 -28.00 -3.82
N VAL A 75 4.24 -28.77 -3.16
CA VAL A 75 4.98 -28.31 -1.97
C VAL A 75 5.82 -27.08 -2.30
N ASP A 76 6.52 -27.12 -3.44
CA ASP A 76 7.40 -26.03 -3.87
C ASP A 76 6.62 -24.77 -4.19
N VAL A 77 5.54 -24.86 -4.98
CA VAL A 77 4.72 -23.70 -5.34
C VAL A 77 3.98 -23.15 -4.13
N LYS A 78 3.52 -24.02 -3.23
CA LYS A 78 2.85 -23.58 -2.01
C LYS A 78 3.78 -22.72 -1.15
N ARG A 79 5.02 -23.13 -1.01
CA ARG A 79 6.03 -22.36 -0.25
C ARG A 79 6.25 -20.99 -0.89
N GLU A 80 6.39 -20.94 -2.20
CA GLU A 80 6.58 -19.70 -2.95
C GLU A 80 5.38 -18.76 -2.81
N VAL A 81 4.17 -19.27 -3.03
CA VAL A 81 2.94 -18.49 -2.94
C VAL A 81 2.68 -18.03 -1.50
N ASP A 82 2.92 -18.88 -0.51
CA ASP A 82 2.77 -18.48 0.90
C ASP A 82 3.73 -17.34 1.26
N GLY A 83 4.96 -17.35 0.74
CA GLY A 83 5.90 -16.26 0.91
C GLY A 83 5.39 -14.95 0.29
N TYR A 84 4.82 -15.00 -0.91
CA TYR A 84 4.20 -13.83 -1.54
C TYR A 84 2.99 -13.31 -0.75
N ARG A 85 2.17 -14.20 -0.24
CA ARG A 85 1.00 -13.82 0.58
C ARG A 85 1.42 -13.13 1.87
N GLU A 86 2.52 -13.55 2.49
CA GLU A 86 3.08 -12.87 3.66
C GLU A 86 3.54 -11.46 3.32
N GLN A 87 4.19 -11.27 2.17
CA GLN A 87 4.59 -9.94 1.69
C GLN A 87 3.37 -9.04 1.47
N ILE A 88 2.31 -9.56 0.86
CA ILE A 88 1.08 -8.82 0.65
C ILE A 88 0.45 -8.42 1.99
N ALA A 89 0.38 -9.35 2.94
CA ALA A 89 -0.18 -9.09 4.26
C ALA A 89 0.59 -7.96 4.98
N ALA A 90 1.92 -7.98 4.93
CA ALA A 90 2.76 -6.94 5.53
C ALA A 90 2.51 -5.57 4.88
N LYS A 91 2.43 -5.53 3.54
CA LYS A 91 2.16 -4.29 2.80
C LYS A 91 0.75 -3.75 3.08
N ASN A 92 -0.24 -4.64 3.22
CA ASN A 92 -1.60 -4.24 3.55
C ASN A 92 -1.70 -3.63 4.95
N VAL A 93 -0.92 -4.11 5.91
CA VAL A 93 -0.81 -3.49 7.24
C VAL A 93 -0.26 -2.07 7.12
N GLU A 94 0.81 -1.87 6.36
CA GLU A 94 1.36 -0.53 6.13
C GLU A 94 0.37 0.40 5.42
N ILE A 95 -0.37 -0.10 4.44
CA ILE A 95 -1.42 0.66 3.74
C ILE A 95 -2.50 1.10 4.72
N ALA A 96 -2.94 0.20 5.61
CA ALA A 96 -3.94 0.51 6.63
C ALA A 96 -3.45 1.60 7.60
N GLU A 97 -2.18 1.54 8.01
CA GLU A 97 -1.56 2.58 8.83
C GLU A 97 -1.51 3.92 8.12
N LEU A 98 -1.14 3.93 6.84
CA LEU A 98 -1.12 5.15 6.02
C LEU A 98 -2.52 5.73 5.85
N ASN A 99 -3.54 4.90 5.65
CA ASN A 99 -4.93 5.36 5.58
C ASN A 99 -5.35 6.05 6.87
N THR A 100 -4.97 5.50 8.02
CA THR A 100 -5.24 6.10 9.31
C THR A 100 -4.54 7.45 9.46
N GLN A 101 -3.28 7.54 9.05
CA GLN A 101 -2.50 8.78 9.10
C GLN A 101 -3.11 9.86 8.19
N ILE A 102 -3.53 9.49 6.97
CA ILE A 102 -4.18 10.40 6.03
C ILE A 102 -5.49 10.93 6.64
N GLU A 103 -6.28 10.05 7.22
CA GLU A 103 -7.52 10.42 7.89
C GLU A 103 -7.27 11.38 9.06
N ASN A 104 -6.24 11.13 9.87
CA ASN A 104 -5.88 11.98 10.99
C ASN A 104 -5.43 13.38 10.56
N VAL A 105 -4.66 13.49 9.46
CA VAL A 105 -4.29 14.78 8.89
C VAL A 105 -5.56 15.55 8.47
N GLY A 106 -6.51 14.87 7.84
CA GLY A 106 -7.78 15.47 7.45
C GLY A 106 -8.61 15.96 8.65
N LYS A 107 -8.64 15.19 9.74
CA LYS A 107 -9.30 15.58 10.98
C LYS A 107 -8.66 16.79 11.64
N ASP A 108 -7.32 16.81 11.69
CA ASP A 108 -6.56 17.92 12.26
C ASP A 108 -6.80 19.20 11.46
N ALA A 109 -6.84 19.11 10.13
CA ALA A 109 -7.16 20.22 9.26
C ALA A 109 -8.58 20.75 9.51
N ALA A 110 -9.56 19.87 9.66
CA ALA A 110 -10.95 20.22 9.93
C ALA A 110 -11.09 20.90 11.29
N VAL A 111 -10.41 20.43 12.33
CA VAL A 111 -10.39 21.06 13.65
C VAL A 111 -9.73 22.44 13.59
N ALA A 112 -8.66 22.60 12.86
CA ALA A 112 -7.97 23.89 12.69
C ALA A 112 -8.81 24.90 11.92
N ALA A 113 -9.73 24.47 11.04
CA ALA A 113 -10.62 25.34 10.27
C ALA A 113 -11.79 25.90 11.10
N ASN A 114 -12.11 25.28 12.23
CA ASN A 114 -13.17 25.71 13.13
C ASN A 114 -12.58 26.62 14.24
#